data_bd16c8c000dd33a29d78bf6bd03ae9eb
#
_entry.id   bd16c8c000dd33a29d78bf6bd03ae9eb
#
_cell.length_a   1.000
_cell.length_b   1.000
_cell.length_c   1.000
_cell.angle_alpha   90.00
_cell.angle_beta   90.00
_cell.angle_gamma   90.00
#
_symmetry.space_group_name_H-M   'P 1'
#
loop_
_entity.id
_entity.type
_entity.pdbx_description
1 polymer ?
#
loop_
_entity_poly.entity_id
_entity_poly.type
_entity_poly.pdbx_seq_one_letter_code
_entity_poly.pdbx_strand_id
1 'polypeptide(L)'
;IVRQYHVMYDPYVQGRGITQSSFFEHMEEFGISPAVQKLVRATRDVVPDIYQYMVETKNCAEKINVFLADLSDKEILREELSSVEGLAISSSMYNNLEINAEAATKGNALLWLADHLGISREETMAFGDGENDISMLKAAGTGVAMGNASDHVKAAADEVTLTNEQDGVAAAIQTWILK
;
A
#
# COMPACT_ATOMS: atom_id res chain seq x y z
N ILE A 1 4.83 18.90 -3.17
CA ILE A 1 3.59 18.65 -2.45
C ILE A 1 3.90 18.16 -1.03
N VAL A 2 4.29 16.91 -0.81
CA VAL A 2 4.41 16.31 0.55
C VAL A 2 5.20 17.13 1.57
N ARG A 3 6.25 17.85 1.14
CA ARG A 3 7.08 18.71 2.01
C ARG A 3 6.38 19.98 2.52
N GLN A 4 5.17 20.27 2.08
CA GLN A 4 4.36 21.39 2.57
C GLN A 4 3.52 21.01 3.79
N TYR A 5 3.48 19.70 4.12
CA TYR A 5 2.71 19.11 5.21
C TYR A 5 3.63 18.59 6.31
N HIS A 6 3.10 18.47 7.53
CA HIS A 6 3.81 17.83 8.64
C HIS A 6 3.70 16.31 8.51
N VAL A 7 4.57 15.72 7.68
CA VAL A 7 4.57 14.31 7.33
C VAL A 7 5.98 13.71 7.40
N MET A 8 6.06 12.46 7.78
CA MET A 8 7.20 11.60 7.49
C MET A 8 6.97 10.94 6.14
N TYR A 9 8.00 10.84 5.29
CA TYR A 9 7.90 10.13 4.03
C TYR A 9 9.14 9.27 3.76
N ASP A 10 8.89 8.05 3.30
CA ASP A 10 9.91 7.05 3.02
C ASP A 10 9.80 6.59 1.56
N PRO A 11 10.68 7.03 0.65
CA PRO A 11 10.80 6.42 -0.68
C PRO A 11 11.42 5.02 -0.57
N TYR A 12 10.96 4.13 -1.42
CA TYR A 12 11.59 2.83 -1.65
C TYR A 12 12.46 2.91 -2.88
N VAL A 13 13.72 2.49 -2.74
CA VAL A 13 14.74 2.53 -3.77
C VAL A 13 15.46 1.19 -3.77
N GLN A 14 15.42 0.48 -4.90
CA GLN A 14 16.01 -0.85 -5.06
C GLN A 14 15.57 -1.85 -3.97
N GLY A 15 14.26 -1.82 -3.67
CA GLY A 15 13.64 -2.68 -2.66
C GLY A 15 13.91 -2.30 -1.20
N ARG A 16 14.62 -1.20 -0.93
CA ARG A 16 14.90 -0.71 0.43
C ARG A 16 14.19 0.61 0.69
N GLY A 17 13.59 0.73 1.86
CA GLY A 17 13.04 2.01 2.29
C GLY A 17 14.15 2.95 2.76
N ILE A 18 14.08 4.21 2.33
CA ILE A 18 15.01 5.28 2.73
C ILE A 18 14.27 6.22 3.67
N THR A 19 14.83 6.48 4.84
CA THR A 19 14.25 7.44 5.80
C THR A 19 15.23 8.52 6.17
N GLN A 20 14.73 9.69 6.57
CA GLN A 20 15.55 10.80 7.03
C GLN A 20 15.83 10.66 8.53
N SER A 21 17.05 11.02 8.97
CA SER A 21 17.45 10.91 10.38
C SER A 21 16.49 11.62 11.33
N SER A 22 15.98 12.81 10.98
CA SER A 22 15.00 13.53 11.79
C SER A 22 13.67 12.79 11.94
N PHE A 23 13.21 12.09 10.90
CA PHE A 23 12.01 11.25 10.98
C PHE A 23 12.26 10.00 11.81
N PHE A 24 13.42 9.38 11.63
CA PHE A 24 13.82 8.15 12.33
C PHE A 24 13.94 8.34 13.84
N GLU A 25 14.28 9.53 14.28
CA GLU A 25 14.40 9.89 15.71
C GLU A 25 13.03 10.21 16.35
N HIS A 26 12.04 10.66 15.55
CA HIS A 26 10.75 11.22 16.01
C HIS A 26 9.53 10.52 15.38
N MET A 27 9.60 9.21 15.12
CA MET A 27 8.53 8.46 14.45
C MET A 27 7.18 8.52 15.18
N GLU A 28 7.18 8.71 16.49
CA GLU A 28 5.96 8.84 17.31
C GLU A 28 5.13 10.08 16.95
N GLU A 29 5.77 11.16 16.49
CA GLU A 29 5.08 12.39 16.06
C GLU A 29 4.16 12.13 14.86
N PHE A 30 4.47 11.11 14.08
CA PHE A 30 3.71 10.69 12.89
C PHE A 30 2.77 9.52 13.17
N GLY A 31 2.42 9.26 14.44
CA GLY A 31 1.48 8.22 14.82
C GLY A 31 1.94 6.79 14.52
N ILE A 32 3.25 6.59 14.36
CA ILE A 32 3.81 5.26 14.06
C ILE A 32 3.90 4.44 15.34
N SER A 33 3.16 3.34 15.40
CA SER A 33 3.12 2.47 16.59
C SER A 33 4.48 1.84 16.90
N PRO A 34 4.78 1.48 18.16
CA PRO A 34 6.06 0.86 18.54
C PRO A 34 6.40 -0.40 17.73
N ALA A 35 5.39 -1.19 17.33
CA ALA A 35 5.61 -2.37 16.50
C ALA A 35 6.10 -2.00 15.09
N VAL A 36 5.48 -0.98 14.49
CA VAL A 36 5.87 -0.45 13.16
C VAL A 36 7.21 0.26 13.24
N GLN A 37 7.49 1.03 14.32
CA GLN A 37 8.81 1.63 14.54
C GLN A 37 9.93 0.59 14.56
N LYS A 38 9.70 -0.56 15.22
CA LYS A 38 10.66 -1.67 15.23
C LYS A 38 10.95 -2.19 13.81
N LEU A 39 9.91 -2.31 12.99
CA LEU A 39 10.03 -2.72 11.59
C LEU A 39 10.80 -1.67 10.77
N VAL A 40 10.45 -0.40 10.90
CA VAL A 40 11.13 0.72 10.23
C VAL A 40 12.61 0.72 10.60
N ARG A 41 12.95 0.61 11.90
CA ARG A 41 14.36 0.55 12.37
C ARG A 41 15.14 -0.63 11.80
N ALA A 42 14.48 -1.74 11.51
CA ALA A 42 15.11 -2.94 10.96
C ALA A 42 15.27 -2.93 9.43
N THR A 43 14.47 -2.11 8.71
CA THR A 43 14.33 -2.23 7.25
C THR A 43 14.64 -0.96 6.47
N ARG A 44 14.94 0.16 7.15
CA ARG A 44 15.23 1.44 6.49
C ARG A 44 16.72 1.75 6.51
N ASP A 45 17.20 2.31 5.41
CA ASP A 45 18.49 3.00 5.36
C ASP A 45 18.28 4.47 5.75
N VAL A 46 19.08 4.95 6.69
CA VAL A 46 18.93 6.31 7.23
C VAL A 46 19.86 7.25 6.50
N VAL A 47 19.31 8.35 6.01
CA VAL A 47 20.05 9.42 5.32
C VAL A 47 19.84 10.76 6.01
N PRO A 48 20.77 11.72 5.89
CA PRO A 48 20.58 13.06 6.46
C PRO A 48 19.42 13.84 5.84
N ASP A 49 19.25 13.74 4.53
CA ASP A 49 18.19 14.40 3.76
C ASP A 49 17.79 13.51 2.56
N ILE A 50 16.51 13.13 2.51
CA ILE A 50 15.98 12.26 1.45
C ILE A 50 16.02 12.95 0.09
N TYR A 51 15.67 14.23 0.02
CA TYR A 51 15.64 14.94 -1.24
C TYR A 51 17.04 15.04 -1.86
N GLN A 52 18.03 15.42 -1.04
CA GLN A 52 19.41 15.47 -1.48
C GLN A 52 19.91 14.08 -1.93
N TYR A 53 19.62 13.04 -1.16
CA TYR A 53 19.96 11.66 -1.52
C TYR A 53 19.38 11.25 -2.88
N MET A 54 18.10 11.53 -3.13
CA MET A 54 17.45 11.19 -4.41
C MET A 54 18.06 11.96 -5.59
N VAL A 55 18.38 13.24 -5.40
CA VAL A 55 19.01 14.09 -6.44
C VAL A 55 20.43 13.62 -6.76
N GLU A 56 21.22 13.32 -5.75
CA GLU A 56 22.63 12.91 -5.93
C GLU A 56 22.75 11.51 -6.53
N THR A 57 21.94 10.58 -6.08
CA THR A 57 21.97 9.20 -6.56
C THR A 57 21.25 9.03 -7.90
N LYS A 58 20.38 9.98 -8.28
CA LYS A 58 19.51 9.91 -9.47
C LYS A 58 18.64 8.64 -9.50
N ASN A 59 18.38 8.06 -8.34
CA ASN A 59 17.51 6.90 -8.22
C ASN A 59 16.05 7.30 -8.41
N CYS A 60 15.26 6.39 -8.97
CA CYS A 60 13.82 6.50 -8.99
C CYS A 60 13.22 5.82 -7.74
N ALA A 61 12.20 6.44 -7.15
CA ALA A 61 11.43 5.78 -6.13
C ALA A 61 10.45 4.77 -6.77
N GLU A 62 10.44 3.55 -6.26
CA GLU A 62 9.50 2.51 -6.65
C GLU A 62 8.12 2.75 -6.00
N LYS A 63 8.12 3.34 -4.81
CA LYS A 63 6.96 3.70 -3.99
C LYS A 63 7.40 4.76 -2.99
N ILE A 64 6.48 5.59 -2.54
CA ILE A 64 6.71 6.49 -1.40
C ILE A 64 5.59 6.25 -0.38
N ASN A 65 5.95 5.87 0.84
CA ASN A 65 5.04 5.91 1.98
C ASN A 65 5.06 7.30 2.60
N VAL A 66 3.90 7.82 2.92
CA VAL A 66 3.72 9.10 3.62
C VAL A 66 2.90 8.83 4.88
N PHE A 67 3.42 9.21 6.05
CA PHE A 67 2.72 9.11 7.33
C PHE A 67 2.40 10.53 7.83
N LEU A 68 1.14 10.77 8.14
CA LEU A 68 0.65 12.07 8.54
C LEU A 68 0.68 12.22 10.07
N ALA A 69 1.21 13.34 10.55
CA ALA A 69 1.08 13.75 11.95
C ALA A 69 -0.33 14.28 12.25
N ASP A 70 -0.95 14.99 11.31
CA ASP A 70 -2.32 15.48 11.39
C ASP A 70 -3.22 14.77 10.37
N LEU A 71 -4.23 14.05 10.85
CA LEU A 71 -5.16 13.32 9.99
C LEU A 71 -6.10 14.24 9.20
N SER A 72 -6.29 15.48 9.62
CA SER A 72 -7.11 16.45 8.88
C SER A 72 -6.53 16.80 7.51
N ASP A 73 -5.20 16.64 7.34
CA ASP A 73 -4.51 16.88 6.09
C ASP A 73 -4.64 15.71 5.09
N LYS A 74 -5.12 14.55 5.54
CA LYS A 74 -5.04 13.31 4.72
C LYS A 74 -5.78 13.42 3.40
N GLU A 75 -7.03 13.87 3.42
CA GLU A 75 -7.83 13.96 2.20
C GLU A 75 -7.37 15.13 1.31
N ILE A 76 -6.92 16.24 1.90
CA ILE A 76 -6.37 17.37 1.15
C ILE A 76 -5.10 16.93 0.40
N LEU A 77 -4.19 16.29 1.11
CA LEU A 77 -2.94 15.76 0.51
C LEU A 77 -3.23 14.68 -0.55
N ARG A 78 -4.22 13.82 -0.31
CA ARG A 78 -4.67 12.81 -1.28
C ARG A 78 -5.16 13.47 -2.57
N GLU A 79 -6.01 14.49 -2.48
CA GLU A 79 -6.53 15.21 -3.65
C GLU A 79 -5.41 15.89 -4.43
N GLU A 80 -4.49 16.58 -3.74
CA GLU A 80 -3.34 17.21 -4.39
C GLU A 80 -2.43 16.20 -5.10
N LEU A 81 -2.12 15.08 -4.46
CA LEU A 81 -1.30 14.02 -5.06
C LEU A 81 -2.00 13.35 -6.24
N SER A 82 -3.32 13.15 -6.14
CA SER A 82 -4.12 12.54 -7.21
C SER A 82 -4.27 13.44 -8.44
N SER A 83 -4.01 14.75 -8.30
CA SER A 83 -3.96 15.68 -9.44
C SER A 83 -2.67 15.55 -10.29
N VAL A 84 -1.67 14.84 -9.79
CA VAL A 84 -0.41 14.61 -10.51
C VAL A 84 -0.58 13.42 -11.44
N GLU A 85 -0.46 13.66 -12.74
CA GLU A 85 -0.58 12.62 -13.78
C GLU A 85 0.44 11.50 -13.58
N GLY A 86 0.02 10.28 -13.76
CA GLY A 86 0.86 9.09 -13.67
C GLY A 86 1.06 8.55 -12.26
N LEU A 87 0.38 9.10 -11.25
CA LEU A 87 0.40 8.61 -9.87
C LEU A 87 -0.88 7.86 -9.51
N ALA A 88 -0.73 6.77 -8.76
CA ALA A 88 -1.80 6.07 -8.05
C ALA A 88 -1.62 6.27 -6.55
N ILE A 89 -2.65 6.81 -5.89
CA ILE A 89 -2.63 7.09 -4.46
C ILE A 89 -3.55 6.09 -3.77
N SER A 90 -3.01 5.36 -2.79
CA SER A 90 -3.75 4.42 -1.96
C SER A 90 -3.40 4.59 -0.48
N SER A 91 -4.03 3.81 0.37
CA SER A 91 -3.78 3.79 1.81
C SER A 91 -3.83 2.35 2.31
N SER A 92 -2.95 1.99 3.22
CA SER A 92 -2.94 0.67 3.89
C SER A 92 -3.12 0.79 5.42
N MET A 93 -3.04 2.01 5.95
CA MET A 93 -3.21 2.32 7.37
C MET A 93 -4.04 3.59 7.53
N TYR A 94 -4.60 3.79 8.73
CA TYR A 94 -5.47 4.94 9.01
C TYR A 94 -4.78 6.31 8.78
N ASN A 95 -3.46 6.39 8.99
CA ASN A 95 -2.67 7.63 8.96
C ASN A 95 -1.62 7.67 7.85
N ASN A 96 -1.72 6.82 6.81
CA ASN A 96 -0.77 6.85 5.70
C ASN A 96 -1.43 7.13 4.35
N LEU A 97 -0.60 7.56 3.42
CA LEU A 97 -0.82 7.50 1.99
C LEU A 97 0.34 6.76 1.34
N GLU A 98 0.05 6.03 0.30
CA GLU A 98 1.01 5.32 -0.54
C GLU A 98 0.98 5.90 -1.94
N ILE A 99 2.10 6.44 -2.39
CA ILE A 99 2.28 7.01 -3.71
C ILE A 99 3.00 5.98 -4.58
N ASN A 100 2.34 5.53 -5.63
CA ASN A 100 2.89 4.59 -6.61
C ASN A 100 2.77 5.19 -8.01
N ALA A 101 3.49 4.62 -8.99
CA ALA A 101 3.17 4.90 -10.39
C ALA A 101 1.79 4.33 -10.71
N GLU A 102 1.02 4.99 -11.58
CA GLU A 102 -0.34 4.59 -11.95
C GLU A 102 -0.43 3.12 -12.43
N ALA A 103 0.59 2.66 -13.15
CA ALA A 103 0.68 1.26 -13.58
C ALA A 103 1.10 0.28 -12.48
N ALA A 104 1.69 0.75 -11.36
CA ALA A 104 2.23 -0.10 -10.30
C ALA A 104 1.17 -0.39 -9.22
N THR A 105 0.05 -0.99 -9.62
CA THR A 105 -1.02 -1.43 -8.72
C THR A 105 -0.96 -2.94 -8.46
N LYS A 106 -1.55 -3.40 -7.35
CA LYS A 106 -1.67 -4.83 -7.06
C LYS A 106 -2.48 -5.57 -8.14
N GLY A 107 -3.47 -4.91 -8.74
CA GLY A 107 -4.26 -5.48 -9.84
C GLY A 107 -3.43 -5.72 -11.09
N ASN A 108 -2.65 -4.73 -11.51
CA ASN A 108 -1.76 -4.88 -12.67
C ASN A 108 -0.68 -5.94 -12.42
N ALA A 109 -0.15 -6.00 -11.19
CA ALA A 109 0.82 -7.02 -10.82
C ALA A 109 0.23 -8.44 -10.87
N LEU A 110 -1.02 -8.62 -10.42
CA LEU A 110 -1.74 -9.89 -10.53
C LEU A 110 -1.90 -10.32 -11.98
N LEU A 111 -2.41 -9.42 -12.84
CA LEU A 111 -2.63 -9.73 -14.25
C LEU A 111 -1.31 -10.01 -14.99
N TRP A 112 -0.27 -9.23 -14.70
CA TRP A 112 1.06 -9.47 -15.26
C TRP A 112 1.60 -10.85 -14.87
N LEU A 113 1.45 -11.24 -13.58
CA LEU A 113 1.91 -12.55 -13.11
C LEU A 113 1.10 -13.69 -13.72
N ALA A 114 -0.22 -13.54 -13.82
CA ALA A 114 -1.10 -14.53 -14.45
C ALA A 114 -0.71 -14.74 -15.93
N ASP A 115 -0.52 -13.66 -16.69
CA ASP A 115 -0.07 -13.72 -18.08
C ASP A 115 1.29 -14.40 -18.20
N HIS A 116 2.26 -14.02 -17.35
CA HIS A 116 3.59 -14.62 -17.33
C HIS A 116 3.58 -16.14 -17.05
N LEU A 117 2.61 -16.61 -16.27
CA LEU A 117 2.43 -18.03 -15.94
C LEU A 117 1.51 -18.77 -16.91
N GLY A 118 0.92 -18.08 -17.89
CA GLY A 118 -0.05 -18.65 -18.82
C GLY A 118 -1.39 -19.00 -18.17
N ILE A 119 -1.75 -18.30 -17.08
CA ILE A 119 -3.01 -18.47 -16.33
C ILE A 119 -4.00 -17.41 -16.83
N SER A 120 -5.21 -17.81 -17.19
CA SER A 120 -6.24 -16.85 -17.58
C SER A 120 -6.76 -16.07 -16.37
N ARG A 121 -7.31 -14.86 -16.61
CA ARG A 121 -7.90 -14.04 -15.54
C ARG A 121 -8.94 -14.81 -14.73
N GLU A 122 -9.78 -15.56 -15.41
CA GLU A 122 -10.89 -16.35 -14.85
C GLU A 122 -10.40 -17.44 -13.87
N GLU A 123 -9.15 -17.86 -13.99
CA GLU A 123 -8.50 -18.85 -13.11
C GLU A 123 -7.80 -18.19 -11.90
N THR A 124 -7.89 -16.87 -11.75
CA THR A 124 -7.28 -16.15 -10.62
C THR A 124 -8.29 -15.87 -9.51
N MET A 125 -7.85 -16.00 -8.28
CA MET A 125 -8.59 -15.58 -7.09
C MET A 125 -7.70 -14.67 -6.25
N ALA A 126 -8.25 -13.54 -5.80
CA ALA A 126 -7.52 -12.57 -4.97
C ALA A 126 -8.25 -12.31 -3.65
N PHE A 127 -7.47 -12.13 -2.59
CA PHE A 127 -7.96 -11.81 -1.25
C PHE A 127 -7.41 -10.47 -0.80
N GLY A 128 -8.27 -9.62 -0.19
CA GLY A 128 -7.84 -8.31 0.27
C GLY A 128 -8.71 -7.75 1.39
N ASP A 129 -8.15 -6.86 2.21
CA ASP A 129 -8.85 -6.17 3.28
C ASP A 129 -8.60 -4.65 3.31
N GLY A 130 -7.59 -4.18 2.57
CA GLY A 130 -7.20 -2.78 2.50
C GLY A 130 -7.63 -2.07 1.21
N GLU A 131 -7.61 -0.74 1.25
CA GLU A 131 -7.92 0.11 0.08
C GLU A 131 -6.97 -0.19 -1.09
N ASN A 132 -5.70 -0.47 -0.80
CA ASN A 132 -4.68 -0.82 -1.80
C ASN A 132 -4.92 -2.19 -2.47
N ASP A 133 -5.85 -3.01 -1.96
CA ASP A 133 -6.25 -4.28 -2.55
C ASP A 133 -7.38 -4.15 -3.56
N ILE A 134 -8.13 -3.04 -3.56
CA ILE A 134 -9.30 -2.83 -4.42
C ILE A 134 -8.97 -3.08 -5.90
N SER A 135 -7.83 -2.61 -6.37
CA SER A 135 -7.40 -2.83 -7.76
C SER A 135 -7.22 -4.32 -8.06
N MET A 136 -6.71 -5.09 -7.11
CA MET A 136 -6.48 -6.54 -7.25
C MET A 136 -7.80 -7.32 -7.17
N LEU A 137 -8.70 -6.96 -6.24
CA LEU A 137 -10.02 -7.57 -6.13
C LEU A 137 -10.82 -7.42 -7.43
N LYS A 138 -10.77 -6.24 -8.06
CA LYS A 138 -11.44 -5.97 -9.33
C LYS A 138 -10.78 -6.64 -10.54
N ALA A 139 -9.46 -6.82 -10.48
CA ALA A 139 -8.69 -7.39 -11.59
C ALA A 139 -8.78 -8.92 -11.65
N ALA A 140 -8.93 -9.58 -10.53
CA ALA A 140 -9.01 -11.05 -10.45
C ALA A 140 -10.24 -11.60 -11.16
N GLY A 141 -10.23 -12.90 -11.48
CA GLY A 141 -11.40 -13.65 -11.91
C GLY A 141 -12.43 -13.76 -10.79
N THR A 142 -11.94 -13.91 -9.54
CA THR A 142 -12.78 -13.84 -8.34
C THR A 142 -12.06 -13.00 -7.29
N GLY A 143 -12.60 -11.84 -6.98
CA GLY A 143 -12.14 -10.96 -5.90
C GLY A 143 -12.89 -11.25 -4.60
N VAL A 144 -12.17 -11.55 -3.52
CA VAL A 144 -12.73 -11.92 -2.22
C VAL A 144 -12.28 -10.92 -1.17
N ALA A 145 -13.20 -10.15 -0.60
CA ALA A 145 -12.90 -9.27 0.53
C ALA A 145 -12.90 -10.07 1.84
N MET A 146 -11.96 -9.75 2.72
CA MET A 146 -11.93 -10.30 4.06
C MET A 146 -13.08 -9.72 4.90
N GLY A 147 -13.58 -10.49 5.85
CA GLY A 147 -14.69 -10.08 6.75
C GLY A 147 -14.37 -8.84 7.61
N ASN A 148 -13.10 -8.60 7.92
CA ASN A 148 -12.61 -7.40 8.63
C ASN A 148 -12.39 -6.19 7.70
N ALA A 149 -12.56 -6.31 6.40
CA ALA A 149 -12.43 -5.19 5.46
C ALA A 149 -13.53 -4.13 5.69
N SER A 150 -13.26 -2.88 5.31
CA SER A 150 -14.27 -1.81 5.31
C SER A 150 -15.37 -2.08 4.27
N ASP A 151 -16.53 -1.45 4.44
CA ASP A 151 -17.64 -1.60 3.48
C ASP A 151 -17.27 -1.17 2.06
N HIS A 152 -16.40 -0.18 1.93
CA HIS A 152 -15.88 0.28 0.63
C HIS A 152 -15.07 -0.81 -0.07
N VAL A 153 -14.21 -1.52 0.65
CA VAL A 153 -13.43 -2.65 0.11
C VAL A 153 -14.32 -3.83 -0.22
N LYS A 154 -15.27 -4.17 0.67
CA LYS A 154 -16.26 -5.23 0.44
C LYS A 154 -17.12 -4.98 -0.81
N ALA A 155 -17.52 -3.73 -1.03
CA ALA A 155 -18.30 -3.34 -2.22
C ALA A 155 -17.51 -3.45 -3.54
N ALA A 156 -16.19 -3.58 -3.50
CA ALA A 156 -15.32 -3.73 -4.66
C ALA A 156 -15.02 -5.20 -5.01
N ALA A 157 -15.41 -6.15 -4.16
CA ALA A 157 -15.17 -7.57 -4.32
C ALA A 157 -16.43 -8.29 -4.86
N ASP A 158 -16.23 -9.47 -5.45
CA ASP A 158 -17.32 -10.35 -5.89
C ASP A 158 -17.94 -11.09 -4.68
N GLU A 159 -17.10 -11.47 -3.71
CA GLU A 159 -17.47 -12.26 -2.54
C GLU A 159 -16.86 -11.70 -1.26
N VAL A 160 -17.43 -12.09 -0.11
CA VAL A 160 -16.90 -11.76 1.21
C VAL A 160 -16.70 -13.05 1.99
N THR A 161 -15.51 -13.23 2.56
CA THR A 161 -15.20 -14.38 3.43
C THR A 161 -15.17 -13.98 4.91
N LEU A 162 -14.72 -14.89 5.77
CA LEU A 162 -14.55 -14.65 7.20
C LEU A 162 -13.41 -13.63 7.45
N THR A 163 -13.24 -13.22 8.71
CA THR A 163 -12.16 -12.29 9.09
C THR A 163 -10.80 -12.98 9.05
N ASN A 164 -9.72 -12.19 9.10
CA ASN A 164 -8.36 -12.69 9.25
C ASN A 164 -8.18 -13.51 10.54
N GLU A 165 -8.87 -13.14 11.63
CA GLU A 165 -8.88 -13.88 12.92
C GLU A 165 -9.64 -15.21 12.86
N GLN A 166 -10.43 -15.41 11.80
CA GLN A 166 -11.28 -16.59 11.60
C GLN A 166 -10.80 -17.45 10.41
N ASP A 167 -9.53 -17.31 10.01
CA ASP A 167 -8.94 -18.03 8.89
C ASP A 167 -9.72 -17.86 7.58
N GLY A 168 -10.19 -16.63 7.28
CA GLY A 168 -11.08 -16.35 6.15
C GLY A 168 -10.56 -16.80 4.78
N VAL A 169 -9.25 -16.70 4.51
CA VAL A 169 -8.65 -17.19 3.27
C VAL A 169 -8.80 -18.71 3.15
N ALA A 170 -8.49 -19.44 4.21
CA ALA A 170 -8.59 -20.91 4.22
C ALA A 170 -10.05 -21.36 4.05
N ALA A 171 -11.00 -20.68 4.73
CA ALA A 171 -12.43 -20.97 4.61
C ALA A 171 -12.94 -20.78 3.18
N ALA A 172 -12.52 -19.70 2.51
CA ALA A 172 -12.87 -19.43 1.12
C ALA A 172 -12.29 -20.48 0.16
N ILE A 173 -11.02 -20.83 0.31
CA ILE A 173 -10.36 -21.89 -0.51
C ILE A 173 -11.10 -23.22 -0.35
N GLN A 174 -11.44 -23.62 0.88
CA GLN A 174 -12.19 -24.85 1.14
C GLN A 174 -13.59 -24.81 0.51
N THR A 175 -14.26 -23.65 0.56
CA THR A 175 -15.64 -23.53 0.09
C THR A 175 -15.73 -23.47 -1.43
N TRP A 176 -14.81 -22.79 -2.10
CA TRP A 176 -14.94 -22.49 -3.53
C TRP A 176 -13.96 -23.21 -4.44
N ILE A 177 -12.82 -23.68 -3.93
CA ILE A 177 -11.78 -24.32 -4.75
C ILE A 177 -11.69 -25.83 -4.51
N LEU A 178 -11.69 -26.28 -3.24
CA LEU A 178 -11.45 -27.68 -2.86
C LEU A 178 -12.73 -28.52 -2.71
N LYS A 179 -13.75 -28.23 -3.49
CA LYS A 179 -15.02 -28.99 -3.49
C LYS A 179 -14.85 -30.41 -4.00
#